data_59717ecaa64faf55de416f77e197139e
#
_entry.id   59717ecaa64faf55de416f77e197139e
#
_cell.length_a   1.000
_cell.length_b   1.000
_cell.length_c   1.000
_cell.angle_alpha   90.00
_cell.angle_beta   90.00
_cell.angle_gamma   90.00
#
_symmetry.space_group_name_H-M   'P 1'
#
loop_
_entity.id
_entity.type
_entity.pdbx_description
1 polymer ?
#
loop_
_entity_poly.entity_id
_entity_poly.type
_entity_poly.pdbx_seq_one_letter_code
_entity_poly.pdbx_strand_id
1 'polypeptide(L)'
;YHEVGHALVASLLPAANAVDKVTILPRGGAGGYTRFMPDEEVLDSGLITRSSCLADLVVALGGRAAEQVVFGSLEITQGASGDLQMVAQLAREMVTRFGFSSLGPMALEGPGTEVFLGRDWFNQRPGYAESTGQAIDAQIRQLAKSALAQAIALLEPRRELMDQLVDVLIAEETINGDRFRDIAGLP
;
A
#
# COMPACT_ATOMS: atom_id res chain seq x y z
N TYR A 1 10.71 -10.53 -6.71
CA TYR A 1 10.81 -9.06 -6.77
C TYR A 1 9.60 -8.37 -6.11
N HIS A 2 8.38 -8.82 -6.37
CA HIS A 2 7.16 -8.20 -5.83
C HIS A 2 7.22 -8.06 -4.30
N GLU A 3 7.42 -9.14 -3.57
CA GLU A 3 7.50 -9.13 -2.11
C GLU A 3 8.70 -8.33 -1.57
N VAL A 4 9.84 -8.42 -2.25
CA VAL A 4 11.02 -7.60 -1.92
C VAL A 4 10.73 -6.10 -2.11
N GLY A 5 9.93 -5.75 -3.11
CA GLY A 5 9.50 -4.37 -3.35
C GLY A 5 8.71 -3.80 -2.18
N HIS A 6 7.71 -4.52 -1.67
CA HIS A 6 6.95 -4.12 -0.49
C HIS A 6 7.86 -3.93 0.73
N ALA A 7 8.71 -4.93 1.00
CA ALA A 7 9.60 -4.91 2.15
C ALA A 7 10.63 -3.77 2.09
N LEU A 8 11.25 -3.56 0.94
CA LEU A 8 12.26 -2.53 0.78
C LEU A 8 11.67 -1.12 0.86
N VAL A 9 10.50 -0.89 0.24
CA VAL A 9 9.80 0.39 0.36
C VAL A 9 9.43 0.68 1.81
N ALA A 10 8.88 -0.29 2.54
CA ALA A 10 8.54 -0.12 3.95
C ALA A 10 9.77 0.23 4.80
N SER A 11 10.89 -0.47 4.58
CA SER A 11 12.12 -0.23 5.33
C SER A 11 12.78 1.14 5.06
N LEU A 12 12.39 1.81 3.97
CA LEU A 12 12.90 3.14 3.59
C LEU A 12 11.98 4.29 4.03
N LEU A 13 10.80 4.02 4.52
CA LEU A 13 9.81 5.02 4.92
C LEU A 13 9.68 5.08 6.45
N PRO A 14 10.00 6.23 7.07
CA PRO A 14 9.97 6.35 8.54
C PRO A 14 8.59 6.12 9.18
N ALA A 15 7.52 6.35 8.41
CA ALA A 15 6.13 6.18 8.88
C ALA A 15 5.51 4.84 8.48
N ALA A 16 6.30 3.92 7.91
CA ALA A 16 5.82 2.59 7.56
C ALA A 16 6.12 1.59 8.68
N ASN A 17 5.30 0.57 8.78
CA ASN A 17 5.49 -0.53 9.71
C ASN A 17 6.75 -1.34 9.36
N ALA A 18 7.49 -1.76 10.38
CA ALA A 18 8.69 -2.56 10.20
C ALA A 18 8.37 -3.92 9.56
N VAL A 19 9.26 -4.39 8.71
CA VAL A 19 9.16 -5.73 8.11
C VAL A 19 9.42 -6.78 9.18
N ASP A 20 8.47 -7.71 9.33
CA ASP A 20 8.61 -8.89 10.18
C ASP A 20 9.21 -10.06 9.40
N LYS A 21 8.69 -10.33 8.20
CA LYS A 21 9.25 -11.33 7.29
C LYS A 21 8.78 -11.16 5.84
N VAL A 22 9.60 -11.68 4.93
CA VAL A 22 9.30 -11.83 3.50
C VAL A 22 9.39 -13.30 3.13
N THR A 23 8.43 -13.84 2.40
CA THR A 23 8.44 -15.25 1.99
C THR A 23 7.86 -15.45 0.59
N ILE A 24 8.41 -16.42 -0.12
CA ILE A 24 7.89 -16.91 -1.41
C ILE A 24 7.13 -18.23 -1.28
N LEU A 25 6.94 -18.71 -0.05
CA LEU A 25 6.12 -19.88 0.19
C LEU A 25 4.63 -19.53 0.00
N PRO A 26 3.92 -20.25 -0.89
CA PRO A 26 2.53 -19.95 -1.20
C PRO A 26 1.63 -20.11 0.04
N ARG A 27 0.70 -19.19 0.19
CA ARG A 27 -0.34 -19.27 1.24
C ARG A 27 -1.66 -18.69 0.73
N GLY A 28 -2.72 -19.49 0.80
CA GLY A 28 -4.09 -19.01 0.54
C GLY A 28 -4.33 -18.47 -0.87
N GLY A 29 -3.60 -18.94 -1.88
CA GLY A 29 -3.72 -18.48 -3.26
C GLY A 29 -2.74 -17.37 -3.66
N ALA A 30 -1.99 -16.79 -2.71
CA ALA A 30 -0.87 -15.90 -2.99
C ALA A 30 0.42 -16.70 -3.22
N GLY A 31 1.27 -16.28 -4.16
CA GLY A 31 2.55 -16.91 -4.48
C GLY A 31 3.65 -16.60 -3.47
N GLY A 32 3.44 -15.64 -2.59
CA GLY A 32 4.30 -15.20 -1.51
C GLY A 32 3.59 -14.15 -0.69
N TYR A 33 4.22 -13.62 0.34
CA TYR A 33 3.72 -12.45 1.07
C TYR A 33 4.80 -11.78 1.90
N THR A 34 4.61 -10.49 2.12
CA THR A 34 5.38 -9.68 3.07
C THR A 34 4.51 -9.43 4.30
N ARG A 35 5.04 -9.71 5.49
CA ARG A 35 4.38 -9.42 6.76
C ARG A 35 5.08 -8.26 7.44
N PHE A 36 4.26 -7.34 7.96
CA PHE A 36 4.72 -6.20 8.75
C PHE A 36 4.41 -6.41 10.22
N MET A 37 5.24 -5.81 11.08
CA MET A 37 4.96 -5.75 12.50
C MET A 37 3.82 -4.76 12.73
N PRO A 38 2.86 -5.07 13.60
CA PRO A 38 1.84 -4.09 13.94
C PRO A 38 2.48 -2.88 14.64
N ASP A 39 1.93 -1.70 14.36
CA ASP A 39 2.29 -0.48 15.08
C ASP A 39 1.62 -0.51 16.45
N GLU A 40 2.44 -0.58 17.53
CA GLU A 40 1.95 -0.66 18.91
C GLU A 40 1.16 0.60 19.29
N GLU A 41 1.57 1.79 18.81
CA GLU A 41 0.86 3.03 19.10
C GLU A 41 -0.53 3.04 18.44
N VAL A 42 -0.66 2.52 17.21
CA VAL A 42 -1.94 2.37 16.53
C VAL A 42 -2.80 1.31 17.21
N LEU A 43 -2.20 0.20 17.69
CA LEU A 43 -2.94 -0.83 18.42
C LEU A 43 -3.51 -0.29 19.73
N ASP A 44 -2.75 0.52 20.47
CA ASP A 44 -3.16 1.06 21.76
C ASP A 44 -4.16 2.22 21.62
N SER A 45 -3.93 3.12 20.68
CA SER A 45 -4.76 4.33 20.50
C SER A 45 -5.92 4.16 19.54
N GLY A 46 -5.81 3.23 18.59
CA GLY A 46 -6.72 3.10 17.45
C GLY A 46 -6.63 4.26 16.45
N LEU A 47 -5.62 5.15 16.59
CA LEU A 47 -5.48 6.35 15.77
C LEU A 47 -4.40 6.13 14.70
N ILE A 48 -4.78 6.36 13.45
CA ILE A 48 -3.87 6.38 12.31
C ILE A 48 -3.58 7.82 11.88
N THR A 49 -2.35 8.10 11.50
CA THR A 49 -1.95 9.43 11.06
C THR A 49 -2.04 9.54 9.54
N ARG A 50 -2.12 10.79 9.04
CA ARG A 50 -2.02 11.02 7.59
C ARG A 50 -0.70 10.52 7.01
N SER A 51 0.40 10.65 7.75
CA SER A 51 1.72 10.19 7.31
C SER A 51 1.79 8.67 7.21
N SER A 52 1.21 7.92 8.15
CA SER A 52 1.14 6.46 8.06
C SER A 52 0.26 6.01 6.90
N CYS A 53 -0.91 6.62 6.69
CA CYS A 53 -1.74 6.30 5.52
C CYS A 53 -1.01 6.54 4.19
N LEU A 54 -0.24 7.64 4.07
CA LEU A 54 0.55 7.89 2.86
C LEU A 54 1.65 6.86 2.68
N ALA A 55 2.34 6.46 3.76
CA ALA A 55 3.33 5.39 3.72
C ALA A 55 2.71 4.05 3.32
N ASP A 56 1.55 3.70 3.85
CA ASP A 56 0.83 2.46 3.51
C ASP A 56 0.46 2.40 2.02
N LEU A 57 0.05 3.53 1.42
CA LEU A 57 -0.19 3.60 -0.03
C LEU A 57 1.09 3.31 -0.83
N VAL A 58 2.22 3.87 -0.41
CA VAL A 58 3.52 3.67 -1.10
C VAL A 58 4.00 2.24 -0.93
N VAL A 59 3.90 1.67 0.28
CA VAL A 59 4.24 0.27 0.58
C VAL A 59 3.38 -0.68 -0.23
N ALA A 60 2.07 -0.47 -0.26
CA ALA A 60 1.15 -1.30 -1.04
C ALA A 60 1.46 -1.30 -2.55
N LEU A 61 2.02 -0.23 -3.08
CA LEU A 61 2.45 -0.15 -4.47
C LEU A 61 3.90 -0.62 -4.69
N GLY A 62 4.62 -1.00 -3.64
CA GLY A 62 6.00 -1.45 -3.68
C GLY A 62 6.23 -2.66 -4.59
N GLY A 63 5.34 -3.67 -4.51
CA GLY A 63 5.42 -4.86 -5.37
C GLY A 63 5.28 -4.53 -6.85
N ARG A 64 4.25 -3.74 -7.20
CA ARG A 64 4.05 -3.27 -8.57
C ARG A 64 5.18 -2.37 -9.06
N ALA A 65 5.71 -1.50 -8.21
CA ALA A 65 6.84 -0.65 -8.54
C ALA A 65 8.11 -1.48 -8.81
N ALA A 66 8.37 -2.52 -8.01
CA ALA A 66 9.48 -3.44 -8.22
C ALA A 66 9.36 -4.16 -9.58
N GLU A 67 8.17 -4.70 -9.92
CA GLU A 67 7.96 -5.30 -11.24
C GLU A 67 8.24 -4.30 -12.37
N GLN A 68 7.77 -3.06 -12.24
CA GLN A 68 7.97 -2.03 -13.25
C GLN A 68 9.44 -1.64 -13.42
N VAL A 69 10.19 -1.51 -12.32
CA VAL A 69 11.63 -1.18 -12.33
C VAL A 69 12.46 -2.32 -12.92
N VAL A 70 12.08 -3.56 -12.64
CA VAL A 70 12.84 -4.75 -13.03
C VAL A 70 12.56 -5.19 -14.45
N PHE A 71 11.28 -5.27 -14.83
CA PHE A 71 10.81 -5.87 -16.08
C PHE A 71 10.29 -4.83 -17.09
N GLY A 72 10.06 -3.60 -16.65
CA GLY A 72 9.47 -2.54 -17.46
C GLY A 72 7.94 -2.51 -17.37
N SER A 73 7.36 -1.40 -17.81
CA SER A 73 5.92 -1.13 -17.66
C SER A 73 5.00 -2.05 -18.48
N LEU A 74 5.53 -2.73 -19.49
CA LEU A 74 4.74 -3.66 -20.31
C LEU A 74 4.64 -5.06 -19.70
N GLU A 75 5.58 -5.42 -18.80
CA GLU A 75 5.68 -6.76 -18.21
C GLU A 75 5.16 -6.83 -16.75
N ILE A 76 4.50 -5.75 -16.29
CA ILE A 76 3.84 -5.77 -14.98
C ILE A 76 2.67 -6.77 -14.99
N THR A 77 2.54 -7.50 -13.88
CA THR A 77 1.56 -8.58 -13.79
C THR A 77 0.27 -8.15 -13.07
N GLN A 78 -0.71 -9.03 -13.09
CA GLN A 78 -1.93 -8.90 -12.29
C GLN A 78 -1.71 -9.25 -10.81
N GLY A 79 -0.52 -9.67 -10.41
CA GLY A 79 -0.19 -10.10 -9.04
C GLY A 79 -0.53 -9.03 -8.00
N ALA A 80 -0.38 -7.75 -8.36
CA ALA A 80 -0.73 -6.62 -7.51
C ALA A 80 -2.23 -6.32 -7.38
N SER A 81 -3.15 -7.19 -7.84
CA SER A 81 -4.59 -6.88 -7.84
C SER A 81 -5.17 -6.64 -6.44
N GLY A 82 -4.71 -7.38 -5.43
CA GLY A 82 -5.08 -7.18 -4.03
C GLY A 82 -4.57 -5.85 -3.48
N ASP A 83 -3.32 -5.52 -3.77
CA ASP A 83 -2.70 -4.26 -3.36
C ASP A 83 -3.41 -3.06 -3.97
N LEU A 84 -3.79 -3.14 -5.25
CA LEU A 84 -4.54 -2.10 -5.94
C LEU A 84 -5.93 -1.88 -5.33
N GLN A 85 -6.60 -2.93 -4.87
CA GLN A 85 -7.87 -2.81 -4.14
C GLN A 85 -7.67 -2.10 -2.80
N MET A 86 -6.63 -2.48 -2.04
CA MET A 86 -6.28 -1.82 -0.78
C MET A 86 -5.94 -0.34 -0.99
N VAL A 87 -5.15 -0.01 -2.02
CA VAL A 87 -4.82 1.38 -2.39
C VAL A 87 -6.08 2.19 -2.70
N ALA A 88 -6.99 1.63 -3.50
CA ALA A 88 -8.24 2.32 -3.85
C ALA A 88 -9.13 2.58 -2.62
N GLN A 89 -9.24 1.60 -1.73
CA GLN A 89 -10.01 1.72 -0.50
C GLN A 89 -9.39 2.75 0.45
N LEU A 90 -8.10 2.62 0.76
CA LEU A 90 -7.42 3.54 1.69
C LEU A 90 -7.43 4.98 1.16
N ALA A 91 -7.12 5.17 -0.12
CA ALA A 91 -7.17 6.50 -0.73
C ALA A 91 -8.57 7.10 -0.68
N ARG A 92 -9.63 6.29 -0.87
CA ARG A 92 -11.01 6.75 -0.73
C ARG A 92 -11.33 7.18 0.70
N GLU A 93 -10.96 6.38 1.70
CA GLU A 93 -11.16 6.72 3.11
C GLU A 93 -10.41 7.98 3.52
N MET A 94 -9.17 8.15 3.05
CA MET A 94 -8.39 9.37 3.26
C MET A 94 -9.09 10.62 2.73
N VAL A 95 -9.70 10.52 1.56
CA VAL A 95 -10.39 11.65 0.91
C VAL A 95 -11.76 11.90 1.51
N THR A 96 -12.57 10.85 1.71
CA THR A 96 -13.99 11.00 2.01
C THR A 96 -14.33 10.95 3.49
N ARG A 97 -13.49 10.31 4.32
CA ARG A 97 -13.78 10.09 5.75
C ARG A 97 -12.80 10.81 6.66
N PHE A 98 -11.51 10.78 6.35
CA PHE A 98 -10.48 11.33 7.25
C PHE A 98 -10.16 12.80 6.98
N GLY A 99 -10.62 13.35 5.84
CA GLY A 99 -10.31 14.72 5.46
C GLY A 99 -8.82 14.95 5.15
N PHE A 100 -8.11 13.90 4.68
CA PHE A 100 -6.67 13.93 4.41
C PHE A 100 -6.34 14.33 2.96
N SER A 101 -7.22 15.06 2.31
CA SER A 101 -7.05 15.54 0.94
C SER A 101 -7.11 17.06 0.83
N SER A 102 -6.92 17.59 -0.37
CA SER A 102 -7.06 19.02 -0.65
C SER A 102 -8.52 19.51 -0.66
N LEU A 103 -9.49 18.60 -0.57
CA LEU A 103 -10.93 18.95 -0.51
C LEU A 103 -11.34 19.54 0.85
N GLY A 104 -10.44 19.52 1.82
CA GLY A 104 -10.61 20.12 3.12
C GLY A 104 -10.92 19.11 4.24
N PRO A 105 -10.90 19.59 5.50
CA PRO A 105 -11.11 18.74 6.68
C PRO A 105 -12.59 18.50 6.93
N MET A 106 -13.24 17.77 6.04
CA MET A 106 -14.66 17.42 6.16
C MET A 106 -14.87 15.95 5.77
N ALA A 107 -15.84 15.32 6.41
CA ALA A 107 -16.31 14.00 5.99
C ALA A 107 -17.35 14.18 4.86
N LEU A 108 -17.01 13.65 3.68
CA LEU A 108 -17.89 13.70 2.49
C LEU A 108 -18.79 12.47 2.40
N GLU A 109 -18.38 11.36 3.03
CA GLU A 109 -19.15 10.13 3.17
C GLU A 109 -19.25 9.80 4.66
N GLY A 110 -20.45 9.41 5.11
CA GLY A 110 -20.65 8.92 6.46
C GLY A 110 -19.92 7.60 6.72
N PRO A 111 -19.82 7.13 7.98
CA PRO A 111 -19.39 5.77 8.27
C PRO A 111 -20.25 4.85 7.41
N GLY A 112 -19.59 3.98 6.64
CA GLY A 112 -20.27 3.13 5.67
C GLY A 112 -21.48 2.52 6.35
N THR A 113 -22.63 2.76 5.78
CA THR A 113 -23.83 2.02 6.14
C THR A 113 -23.47 0.57 5.85
N GLU A 114 -23.11 -0.14 6.92
CA GLU A 114 -23.07 -1.60 6.84
C GLU A 114 -24.39 -1.99 6.20
N VAL A 115 -24.29 -2.66 5.05
CA VAL A 115 -25.43 -3.14 4.29
C VAL A 115 -26.14 -4.18 5.14
N PHE A 116 -26.93 -3.71 6.10
CA PHE A 116 -27.89 -4.55 6.77
C PHE A 116 -29.09 -4.70 5.83
N LEU A 117 -28.98 -5.78 5.03
CA LEU A 117 -30.07 -6.45 4.35
C LEU A 117 -31.27 -5.58 3.85
N GLY A 118 -31.21 -5.16 2.62
CA GLY A 118 -32.38 -5.48 1.76
C GLY A 118 -33.34 -4.39 1.40
N ARG A 119 -33.20 -3.09 1.75
CA ARG A 119 -34.17 -2.08 1.32
C ARG A 119 -33.66 -0.74 0.81
N ASP A 120 -32.46 -0.33 1.13
CA ASP A 120 -31.95 1.01 0.78
C ASP A 120 -30.89 1.06 -0.34
N TRP A 121 -30.60 -0.04 -1.00
CA TRP A 121 -29.64 -0.08 -2.10
C TRP A 121 -29.98 0.86 -3.25
N PHE A 122 -31.26 1.08 -3.53
CA PHE A 122 -31.72 1.87 -4.70
C PHE A 122 -31.81 3.37 -4.47
N ASN A 123 -31.63 3.90 -3.25
CA ASN A 123 -31.86 5.30 -2.93
C ASN A 123 -30.72 6.06 -2.26
N GLN A 124 -29.54 5.48 -2.05
CA GLN A 124 -28.40 6.23 -1.53
C GLN A 124 -27.72 7.02 -2.67
N ARG A 125 -28.31 8.16 -3.00
CA ARG A 125 -27.56 9.18 -3.73
C ARG A 125 -26.47 9.71 -2.79
N PRO A 126 -25.21 9.89 -3.28
CA PRO A 126 -24.19 10.58 -2.52
C PRO A 126 -24.75 11.89 -1.99
N GLY A 127 -24.47 12.22 -0.72
CA GLY A 127 -24.93 13.47 -0.10
C GLY A 127 -24.26 14.74 -0.65
N TYR A 128 -23.51 14.62 -1.77
CA TYR A 128 -22.74 15.67 -2.42
C TYR A 128 -23.08 15.78 -3.92
N ALA A 129 -22.76 16.95 -4.51
CA ALA A 129 -22.96 17.21 -5.93
C ALA A 129 -22.05 16.37 -6.83
N GLU A 130 -22.44 16.17 -8.09
CA GLU A 130 -21.64 15.46 -9.11
C GLU A 130 -20.22 16.02 -9.25
N SER A 131 -20.06 17.33 -9.20
CA SER A 131 -18.74 17.99 -9.24
C SER A 131 -17.84 17.59 -8.06
N THR A 132 -18.42 17.39 -6.89
CA THR A 132 -17.69 16.89 -5.72
C THR A 132 -17.27 15.43 -5.92
N GLY A 133 -18.14 14.59 -6.50
CA GLY A 133 -17.81 13.22 -6.84
C GLY A 133 -16.61 13.14 -7.81
N GLN A 134 -16.59 13.97 -8.85
CA GLN A 134 -15.47 14.07 -9.77
C GLN A 134 -14.19 14.55 -9.09
N ALA A 135 -14.28 15.48 -8.15
CA ALA A 135 -13.13 15.95 -7.36
C ALA A 135 -12.58 14.85 -6.43
N ILE A 136 -13.47 14.07 -5.78
CA ILE A 136 -13.09 12.90 -4.98
C ILE A 136 -12.29 11.90 -5.84
N ASP A 137 -12.82 11.52 -7.00
CA ASP A 137 -12.16 10.60 -7.91
C ASP A 137 -10.81 11.12 -8.40
N ALA A 138 -10.70 12.43 -8.66
CA ALA A 138 -9.42 13.04 -9.04
C ALA A 138 -8.39 12.96 -7.91
N GLN A 139 -8.79 13.19 -6.65
CA GLN A 139 -7.91 13.09 -5.50
C GLN A 139 -7.45 11.64 -5.24
N ILE A 140 -8.34 10.66 -5.34
CA ILE A 140 -8.01 9.24 -5.20
C ILE A 140 -6.96 8.85 -6.24
N ARG A 141 -7.20 9.18 -7.52
CA ARG A 141 -6.23 8.91 -8.58
C ARG A 141 -4.89 9.60 -8.37
N GLN A 142 -4.91 10.83 -7.84
CA GLN A 142 -3.69 11.58 -7.56
C GLN A 142 -2.88 10.92 -6.44
N LEU A 143 -3.51 10.48 -5.35
CA LEU A 143 -2.86 9.76 -4.25
C LEU A 143 -2.18 8.48 -4.76
N ALA A 144 -2.92 7.66 -5.51
CA ALA A 144 -2.38 6.42 -6.07
C ALA A 144 -1.20 6.66 -7.02
N LYS A 145 -1.30 7.65 -7.92
CA LYS A 145 -0.21 7.99 -8.86
C LYS A 145 1.02 8.52 -8.13
N SER A 146 0.84 9.39 -7.13
CA SER A 146 1.93 9.93 -6.34
C SER A 146 2.63 8.84 -5.53
N ALA A 147 1.88 7.94 -4.93
CA ALA A 147 2.42 6.81 -4.18
C ALA A 147 3.22 5.85 -5.08
N LEU A 148 2.72 5.52 -6.27
CA LEU A 148 3.47 4.70 -7.23
C LEU A 148 4.76 5.38 -7.68
N ALA A 149 4.71 6.67 -8.00
CA ALA A 149 5.89 7.42 -8.41
C ALA A 149 6.95 7.46 -7.29
N GLN A 150 6.52 7.61 -6.03
CA GLN A 150 7.41 7.57 -4.88
C GLN A 150 8.02 6.17 -4.67
N ALA A 151 7.23 5.10 -4.80
CA ALA A 151 7.74 3.73 -4.69
C ALA A 151 8.79 3.45 -5.78
N ILE A 152 8.55 3.84 -7.03
CA ILE A 152 9.53 3.71 -8.13
C ILE A 152 10.81 4.49 -7.80
N ALA A 153 10.70 5.75 -7.38
CA ALA A 153 11.84 6.59 -7.04
C ALA A 153 12.69 6.02 -5.88
N LEU A 154 12.07 5.31 -4.94
CA LEU A 154 12.77 4.60 -3.86
C LEU A 154 13.50 3.35 -4.36
N LEU A 155 12.92 2.61 -5.29
CA LEU A 155 13.44 1.33 -5.74
C LEU A 155 14.44 1.44 -6.90
N GLU A 156 14.24 2.38 -7.83
CA GLU A 156 15.06 2.53 -9.02
C GLU A 156 16.57 2.64 -8.73
N PRO A 157 17.04 3.47 -7.77
CA PRO A 157 18.46 3.55 -7.41
C PRO A 157 18.97 2.35 -6.61
N ARG A 158 18.10 1.39 -6.27
CA ARG A 158 18.40 0.22 -5.43
C ARG A 158 18.22 -1.10 -6.17
N ARG A 159 18.31 -1.06 -7.49
CA ARG A 159 18.11 -2.25 -8.33
C ARG A 159 19.05 -3.41 -7.94
N GLU A 160 20.32 -3.13 -7.75
CA GLU A 160 21.30 -4.14 -7.34
C GLU A 160 21.00 -4.74 -5.96
N LEU A 161 20.51 -3.91 -5.03
CA LEU A 161 20.08 -4.39 -3.71
C LEU A 161 18.85 -5.30 -3.83
N MET A 162 17.88 -4.95 -4.70
CA MET A 162 16.74 -5.83 -4.95
C MET A 162 17.18 -7.19 -5.51
N ASP A 163 18.14 -7.21 -6.43
CA ASP A 163 18.68 -8.45 -7.00
C ASP A 163 19.32 -9.32 -5.90
N GLN A 164 20.14 -8.73 -5.01
CA GLN A 164 20.76 -9.44 -3.88
C GLN A 164 19.70 -10.01 -2.90
N LEU A 165 18.69 -9.22 -2.56
CA LEU A 165 17.61 -9.67 -1.68
C LEU A 165 16.79 -10.80 -2.31
N VAL A 166 16.55 -10.73 -3.61
CA VAL A 166 15.85 -11.78 -4.36
C VAL A 166 16.66 -13.08 -4.40
N ASP A 167 17.97 -13.00 -4.63
CA ASP A 167 18.85 -14.19 -4.64
C ASP A 167 18.82 -14.90 -3.29
N VAL A 168 18.90 -14.13 -2.19
CA VAL A 168 18.81 -14.70 -0.84
C VAL A 168 17.41 -15.28 -0.60
N LEU A 169 16.35 -14.58 -1.01
CA LEU A 169 14.97 -15.03 -0.82
C LEU A 169 14.67 -16.31 -1.60
N ILE A 170 15.24 -16.47 -2.79
CA ILE A 170 15.13 -17.71 -3.58
C ILE A 170 15.86 -18.86 -2.87
N ALA A 171 17.02 -18.60 -2.26
CA ALA A 171 17.82 -19.61 -1.58
C ALA A 171 17.23 -20.03 -0.21
N GLU A 172 16.71 -19.06 0.56
CA GLU A 172 16.21 -19.28 1.93
C GLU A 172 14.69 -19.45 2.01
N GLU A 173 13.96 -19.16 0.92
CA GLU A 173 12.48 -19.16 0.76
C GLU A 173 11.75 -18.21 1.71
N THR A 174 12.36 -17.86 2.85
CA THR A 174 11.82 -16.92 3.85
C THR A 174 12.95 -16.17 4.52
N ILE A 175 12.84 -14.85 4.56
CA ILE A 175 13.77 -13.95 5.23
C ILE A 175 13.01 -13.23 6.35
N ASN A 176 13.50 -13.30 7.59
CA ASN A 176 12.94 -12.50 8.69
C ASN A 176 13.40 -11.03 8.61
N GLY A 177 12.71 -10.16 9.36
CA GLY A 177 12.96 -8.71 9.29
C GLY A 177 14.39 -8.31 9.65
N ASP A 178 15.01 -8.94 10.66
CA ASP A 178 16.39 -8.64 11.05
C ASP A 178 17.36 -8.98 9.92
N ARG A 179 17.25 -10.19 9.39
CA ARG A 179 18.06 -10.65 8.25
C ARG A 179 17.86 -9.77 7.01
N PHE A 180 16.62 -9.33 6.78
CA PHE A 180 16.30 -8.42 5.68
C PHE A 180 17.02 -7.07 5.85
N ARG A 181 16.96 -6.47 7.04
CA ARG A 181 17.65 -5.21 7.37
C ARG A 181 19.16 -5.34 7.25
N ASP A 182 19.73 -6.44 7.77
CA ASP A 182 21.18 -6.71 7.67
C ASP A 182 21.66 -6.71 6.20
N ILE A 183 20.94 -7.42 5.31
CA ILE A 183 21.29 -7.48 3.88
C ILE A 183 21.10 -6.12 3.23
N ALA A 184 20.02 -5.41 3.59
CA ALA A 184 19.71 -4.10 3.04
C ALA A 184 20.62 -2.97 3.56
N GLY A 185 21.43 -3.23 4.59
CA GLY A 185 22.27 -2.22 5.24
C GLY A 185 21.45 -1.12 5.91
N LEU A 186 20.25 -1.48 6.41
CA LEU A 186 19.30 -0.57 7.04
C LEU A 186 19.28 -0.82 8.56
N PRO A 187 19.02 0.23 9.36
CA PRO A 187 18.94 0.13 10.82
C PRO A 187 17.76 -0.71 11.30
#